data_4d52371d371408f8509c9d637c35d924
#
_entry.id   4d52371d371408f8509c9d637c35d924
#
_cell.length_a   1.000
_cell.length_b   1.000
_cell.length_c   1.000
_cell.angle_alpha   90.00
_cell.angle_beta   90.00
_cell.angle_gamma   90.00
#
_symmetry.space_group_name_H-M   'P 1'
#
loop_
_entity.id
_entity.type
_entity.pdbx_description
1 polymer ?
#
loop_
_entity_poly.entity_id
_entity_poly.type
_entity_poly.pdbx_seq_one_letter_code
_entity_poly.pdbx_strand_id
1 'polypeptide(L)'
;MHSSRRKSDRLLLLGLLAAIICISIEAISVYFVTSISGLFIGIGMIILLFVNIIRTLRNLQDMELHRQKIEVEKSKQQTERISLQMMQTLATTIEAKDEYTRGHSYRVAEYAALIAKELGWSQDEIINLKHAAHLHDIGKIGIPDSVLNKPTQLTEDEDNLLKKHTIIGAEILKDVTLIPHVVEVTRNHHEHYDGSGYPDGLAGTEIPIYARIIAVADCYDAMNSRRIYRNALSQDEIYEEILKNKGTQFDPEIADIFLTLLTENPDLDDFSESSSTSNLADDHRTISKFISDVVITIKAQEYAKNYDLLTTLPMRNLGERLTAELMQQSDGYLIFLDMD
;
A
#
# COMPACT_ATOMS: atom_id res chain seq x y z
N MET A 1 -22.53 -25.74 4.83
CA MET A 1 -23.62 -26.50 4.16
C MET A 1 -23.42 -26.66 2.65
N HIS A 2 -22.82 -25.74 1.90
CA HIS A 2 -22.59 -25.86 0.43
C HIS A 2 -21.60 -26.95 0.01
N SER A 3 -20.55 -27.23 0.80
CA SER A 3 -19.51 -28.25 0.49
C SER A 3 -20.06 -29.69 0.58
N SER A 4 -20.95 -29.95 1.52
CA SER A 4 -21.56 -31.29 1.73
C SER A 4 -22.50 -31.65 0.57
N ARG A 5 -23.26 -30.68 0.05
CA ARG A 5 -24.20 -30.88 -1.08
C ARG A 5 -23.48 -31.23 -2.38
N ARG A 6 -22.34 -30.58 -2.67
CA ARG A 6 -21.51 -30.88 -3.85
C ARG A 6 -20.85 -32.24 -3.81
N LYS A 7 -20.47 -32.74 -2.61
CA LYS A 7 -19.93 -34.10 -2.46
C LYS A 7 -21.01 -35.17 -2.72
N SER A 8 -22.25 -34.92 -2.28
CA SER A 8 -23.40 -35.78 -2.51
C SER A 8 -23.73 -35.86 -4.02
N ASP A 9 -23.73 -34.73 -4.74
CA ASP A 9 -24.04 -34.68 -6.16
C ASP A 9 -22.99 -35.43 -7.01
N ARG A 10 -21.70 -35.34 -6.64
CA ARG A 10 -20.61 -36.11 -7.30
C ARG A 10 -20.73 -37.61 -7.06
N LEU A 11 -21.10 -38.04 -5.87
CA LEU A 11 -21.34 -39.44 -5.56
C LEU A 11 -22.55 -39.99 -6.31
N LEU A 12 -23.60 -39.19 -6.45
CA LEU A 12 -24.80 -39.52 -7.21
C LEU A 12 -24.50 -39.69 -8.72
N LEU A 13 -23.67 -38.78 -9.28
CA LEU A 13 -23.23 -38.85 -10.68
C LEU A 13 -22.38 -40.07 -10.97
N LEU A 14 -21.44 -40.41 -10.04
CA LEU A 14 -20.62 -41.61 -10.11
C LEU A 14 -21.45 -42.89 -9.98
N GLY A 15 -22.46 -42.89 -9.11
CA GLY A 15 -23.41 -44.00 -8.97
C GLY A 15 -24.26 -44.22 -10.21
N LEU A 16 -24.77 -43.15 -10.82
CA LEU A 16 -25.51 -43.20 -12.10
C LEU A 16 -24.62 -43.73 -13.23
N LEU A 17 -23.38 -43.28 -13.31
CA LEU A 17 -22.43 -43.74 -14.32
C LEU A 17 -22.12 -45.22 -14.14
N ALA A 18 -21.91 -45.68 -12.91
CA ALA A 18 -21.70 -47.11 -12.62
C ALA A 18 -22.92 -47.96 -12.96
N ALA A 19 -24.13 -47.50 -12.68
CA ALA A 19 -25.38 -48.19 -13.01
C ALA A 19 -25.55 -48.30 -14.56
N ILE A 20 -25.27 -47.24 -15.33
CA ILE A 20 -25.30 -47.26 -16.80
C ILE A 20 -24.30 -48.27 -17.32
N ILE A 21 -23.08 -48.36 -16.75
CA ILE A 21 -22.07 -49.30 -17.15
C ILE A 21 -22.52 -50.75 -16.88
N CYS A 22 -23.12 -51.03 -15.70
CA CYS A 22 -23.62 -52.37 -15.39
C CYS A 22 -24.77 -52.79 -16.33
N ILE A 23 -25.72 -51.92 -16.58
CA ILE A 23 -26.86 -52.18 -17.51
C ILE A 23 -26.33 -52.42 -18.94
N SER A 24 -25.32 -51.66 -19.37
CA SER A 24 -24.70 -51.85 -20.68
C SER A 24 -23.95 -53.19 -20.78
N ILE A 25 -23.30 -53.63 -19.71
CA ILE A 25 -22.61 -54.92 -19.63
C ILE A 25 -23.64 -56.08 -19.67
N GLU A 26 -24.74 -55.99 -18.93
CA GLU A 26 -25.81 -57.02 -18.97
C GLU A 26 -26.49 -57.11 -20.33
N ALA A 27 -26.87 -55.96 -20.95
CA ALA A 27 -27.43 -55.92 -22.28
C ALA A 27 -26.51 -56.54 -23.34
N ILE A 28 -25.22 -56.31 -23.21
CA ILE A 28 -24.19 -56.89 -24.08
C ILE A 28 -24.11 -58.39 -23.85
N SER A 29 -24.14 -58.91 -22.65
CA SER A 29 -24.01 -60.33 -22.33
C SER A 29 -25.16 -61.18 -22.91
N VAL A 30 -26.37 -60.66 -22.91
CA VAL A 30 -27.56 -61.29 -23.48
C VAL A 30 -27.48 -61.39 -25.03
N TYR A 31 -26.85 -60.44 -25.69
CA TYR A 31 -26.69 -60.43 -27.16
C TYR A 31 -25.59 -61.35 -27.63
N PHE A 32 -24.64 -61.74 -26.72
CA PHE A 32 -23.42 -62.47 -27.07
C PHE A 32 -23.51 -63.98 -27.11
N VAL A 33 -24.62 -64.57 -26.77
CA VAL A 33 -24.74 -66.03 -26.71
C VAL A 33 -24.78 -66.67 -28.11
N THR A 34 -24.84 -65.89 -29.21
CA THR A 34 -25.13 -66.47 -30.52
C THR A 34 -24.14 -66.22 -31.69
N SER A 35 -23.09 -65.40 -31.57
CA SER A 35 -22.11 -65.31 -32.69
C SER A 35 -20.81 -64.58 -32.34
N ILE A 36 -19.68 -65.05 -32.93
CA ILE A 36 -18.31 -64.47 -32.77
C ILE A 36 -18.25 -63.02 -33.24
N SER A 37 -18.99 -62.61 -34.25
CA SER A 37 -19.08 -61.21 -34.75
C SER A 37 -19.67 -60.26 -33.71
N GLY A 38 -20.66 -60.69 -32.95
CA GLY A 38 -21.24 -59.96 -31.86
C GLY A 38 -20.23 -59.70 -30.73
N LEU A 39 -19.28 -60.61 -30.45
CA LEU A 39 -18.24 -60.45 -29.46
C LEU A 39 -17.32 -59.25 -29.78
N PHE A 40 -16.85 -59.12 -31.04
CA PHE A 40 -16.00 -58.01 -31.44
C PHE A 40 -16.70 -56.66 -31.40
N ILE A 41 -17.97 -56.58 -31.76
CA ILE A 41 -18.76 -55.36 -31.68
C ILE A 41 -18.92 -54.91 -30.23
N GLY A 42 -19.19 -55.81 -29.30
CA GLY A 42 -19.31 -55.48 -27.89
C GLY A 42 -18.03 -55.04 -27.21
N ILE A 43 -16.91 -55.74 -27.49
CA ILE A 43 -15.61 -55.28 -27.01
C ILE A 43 -15.30 -53.88 -27.53
N GLY A 44 -15.59 -53.59 -28.81
CA GLY A 44 -15.45 -52.26 -29.39
C GLY A 44 -16.29 -51.20 -28.68
N MET A 45 -17.56 -51.51 -28.36
CA MET A 45 -18.43 -50.63 -27.61
C MET A 45 -17.96 -50.37 -26.17
N ILE A 46 -17.47 -51.40 -25.45
CA ILE A 46 -16.91 -51.29 -24.13
C ILE A 46 -15.65 -50.41 -24.14
N ILE A 47 -14.75 -50.58 -25.09
CA ILE A 47 -13.58 -49.73 -25.27
C ILE A 47 -13.99 -48.26 -25.53
N LEU A 48 -14.95 -48.04 -26.41
CA LEU A 48 -15.43 -46.71 -26.74
C LEU A 48 -16.09 -46.02 -25.56
N LEU A 49 -16.84 -46.75 -24.75
CA LEU A 49 -17.45 -46.27 -23.51
C LEU A 49 -16.37 -45.91 -22.47
N PHE A 50 -15.37 -46.76 -22.30
CA PHE A 50 -14.25 -46.53 -21.41
C PHE A 50 -13.42 -45.30 -21.81
N VAL A 51 -13.14 -45.13 -23.10
CA VAL A 51 -12.46 -43.94 -23.63
C VAL A 51 -13.28 -42.67 -23.36
N ASN A 52 -14.59 -42.71 -23.57
CA ASN A 52 -15.47 -41.58 -23.29
C ASN A 52 -15.50 -41.24 -21.78
N ILE A 53 -15.54 -42.25 -20.91
CA ILE A 53 -15.48 -42.02 -19.45
C ILE A 53 -14.14 -41.35 -19.07
N ILE A 54 -13.03 -41.86 -19.55
CA ILE A 54 -11.70 -41.27 -19.27
C ILE A 54 -11.65 -39.82 -19.77
N ARG A 55 -12.17 -39.59 -20.99
CA ARG A 55 -12.21 -38.22 -21.55
C ARG A 55 -13.06 -37.29 -20.71
N THR A 56 -14.21 -37.72 -20.23
CA THR A 56 -15.09 -36.94 -19.36
C THR A 56 -14.44 -36.65 -18.02
N LEU A 57 -13.79 -37.65 -17.41
CA LEU A 57 -13.09 -37.46 -16.13
C LEU A 57 -11.92 -36.47 -16.26
N ARG A 58 -11.14 -36.54 -17.34
CA ARG A 58 -10.08 -35.57 -17.63
C ARG A 58 -10.65 -34.15 -17.78
N ASN A 59 -11.70 -33.99 -18.58
CA ASN A 59 -12.33 -32.69 -18.77
C ASN A 59 -12.84 -32.11 -17.44
N LEU A 60 -13.43 -32.92 -16.57
CA LEU A 60 -13.88 -32.48 -15.23
C LEU A 60 -12.69 -32.08 -14.35
N GLN A 61 -11.59 -32.82 -14.41
CA GLN A 61 -10.39 -32.49 -13.67
C GLN A 61 -9.75 -31.19 -14.18
N ASP A 62 -9.68 -30.98 -15.48
CA ASP A 62 -9.14 -29.77 -16.10
C ASP A 62 -9.99 -28.54 -15.74
N MET A 63 -11.33 -28.69 -15.77
CA MET A 63 -12.26 -27.62 -15.35
C MET A 63 -12.09 -27.25 -13.87
N GLU A 64 -11.92 -28.23 -12.99
CA GLU A 64 -11.72 -27.98 -11.56
C GLU A 64 -10.38 -27.28 -11.31
N LEU A 65 -9.31 -27.71 -11.98
CA LEU A 65 -7.99 -27.10 -11.90
C LEU A 65 -8.02 -25.65 -12.40
N HIS A 66 -8.71 -25.42 -13.52
CA HIS A 66 -8.87 -24.07 -14.07
C HIS A 66 -9.66 -23.16 -13.11
N ARG A 67 -10.71 -23.68 -12.50
CA ARG A 67 -11.49 -22.96 -11.50
C ARG A 67 -10.65 -22.60 -10.26
N GLN A 68 -9.86 -23.55 -9.76
CA GLN A 68 -8.96 -23.29 -8.62
C GLN A 68 -7.93 -22.21 -8.95
N LYS A 69 -7.34 -22.21 -10.15
CA LYS A 69 -6.42 -21.17 -10.60
C LYS A 69 -7.08 -19.79 -10.60
N ILE A 70 -8.30 -19.67 -11.12
CA ILE A 70 -9.05 -18.41 -11.12
C ILE A 70 -9.35 -17.95 -9.68
N GLU A 71 -9.72 -18.85 -8.80
CA GLU A 71 -10.04 -18.53 -7.40
C GLU A 71 -8.80 -18.06 -6.62
N VAL A 72 -7.64 -18.71 -6.85
CA VAL A 72 -6.36 -18.29 -6.28
C VAL A 72 -5.94 -16.92 -6.81
N GLU A 73 -6.05 -16.69 -8.11
CA GLU A 73 -5.69 -15.39 -8.71
C GLU A 73 -6.58 -14.26 -8.19
N LYS A 74 -7.90 -14.48 -8.09
CA LYS A 74 -8.82 -13.51 -7.49
C LYS A 74 -8.48 -13.22 -6.02
N SER A 75 -8.15 -14.25 -5.24
CA SER A 75 -7.78 -14.09 -3.85
C SER A 75 -6.49 -13.27 -3.71
N LYS A 76 -5.51 -13.53 -4.58
CA LYS A 76 -4.25 -12.77 -4.64
C LYS A 76 -4.51 -11.29 -4.93
N GLN A 77 -5.25 -11.00 -6.00
CA GLN A 77 -5.61 -9.62 -6.39
C GLN A 77 -6.38 -8.89 -5.29
N GLN A 78 -7.29 -9.58 -4.61
CA GLN A 78 -8.02 -9.00 -3.49
C GLN A 78 -7.11 -8.68 -2.30
N THR A 79 -6.16 -9.57 -1.99
CA THR A 79 -5.18 -9.34 -0.91
C THR A 79 -4.27 -8.15 -1.24
N GLU A 80 -3.76 -8.08 -2.47
CA GLU A 80 -2.95 -6.95 -2.95
C GLU A 80 -3.72 -5.63 -2.85
N ARG A 81 -4.98 -5.61 -3.30
CA ARG A 81 -5.84 -4.42 -3.20
C ARG A 81 -6.05 -3.98 -1.75
N ILE A 82 -6.34 -4.91 -0.84
CA ILE A 82 -6.53 -4.60 0.59
C ILE A 82 -5.22 -4.05 1.18
N SER A 83 -4.08 -4.64 0.85
CA SER A 83 -2.77 -4.18 1.33
C SER A 83 -2.47 -2.75 0.87
N LEU A 84 -2.72 -2.43 -0.40
CA LEU A 84 -2.55 -1.08 -0.94
C LEU A 84 -3.51 -0.08 -0.28
N GLN A 85 -4.78 -0.45 -0.08
CA GLN A 85 -5.73 0.39 0.64
C GLN A 85 -5.30 0.66 2.08
N MET A 86 -4.78 -0.35 2.79
CA MET A 86 -4.24 -0.16 4.14
C MET A 86 -3.05 0.80 4.15
N MET A 87 -2.12 0.68 3.19
CA MET A 87 -0.96 1.58 3.08
C MET A 87 -1.39 3.02 2.78
N GLN A 88 -2.31 3.24 1.85
CA GLN A 88 -2.88 4.57 1.56
C GLN A 88 -3.57 5.16 2.79
N THR A 89 -4.28 4.34 3.53
CA THR A 89 -4.95 4.75 4.77
C THR A 89 -3.94 5.18 5.84
N LEU A 90 -2.82 4.45 5.98
CA LEU A 90 -1.74 4.84 6.88
C LEU A 90 -1.12 6.18 6.46
N ALA A 91 -0.85 6.37 5.16
CA ALA A 91 -0.36 7.65 4.63
C ALA A 91 -1.30 8.81 4.97
N THR A 92 -2.60 8.67 4.71
CA THR A 92 -3.61 9.68 5.03
C THR A 92 -3.71 9.95 6.55
N THR A 93 -3.49 8.92 7.39
CA THR A 93 -3.48 9.09 8.84
C THR A 93 -2.27 9.90 9.31
N ILE A 94 -1.13 9.76 8.65
CA ILE A 94 0.07 10.53 8.93
C ILE A 94 -0.08 11.97 8.45
N GLU A 95 -0.66 12.18 7.27
CA GLU A 95 -1.03 13.51 6.80
C GLU A 95 -2.00 14.24 7.76
N ALA A 96 -2.91 13.50 8.42
CA ALA A 96 -3.79 14.07 9.44
C ALA A 96 -3.05 14.52 10.71
N LYS A 97 -1.82 14.01 10.93
CA LYS A 97 -0.93 14.45 12.01
C LYS A 97 -0.22 15.76 11.68
N ASP A 98 0.03 16.02 10.40
CA ASP A 98 0.62 17.24 9.87
C ASP A 98 -0.53 18.09 9.28
N GLU A 99 -0.93 19.13 9.98
CA GLU A 99 -2.11 19.96 9.66
C GLU A 99 -2.08 20.56 8.24
N TYR A 100 -0.90 20.55 7.58
CA TYR A 100 -0.65 21.22 6.29
C TYR A 100 -0.56 20.27 5.10
N THR A 101 -0.56 18.97 5.34
CA THR A 101 -0.29 17.97 4.28
C THR A 101 -1.53 17.21 3.78
N ARG A 102 -2.74 17.71 4.08
CA ARG A 102 -3.96 17.03 3.59
C ARG A 102 -3.95 16.90 2.06
N GLY A 103 -3.97 15.66 1.58
CA GLY A 103 -3.95 15.32 0.15
C GLY A 103 -2.61 15.59 -0.55
N HIS A 104 -1.58 15.96 0.18
CA HIS A 104 -0.23 16.18 -0.33
C HIS A 104 0.33 14.94 -1.04
N SER A 105 0.39 13.81 -0.36
CA SER A 105 0.93 12.57 -0.95
C SER A 105 0.18 12.13 -2.21
N TYR A 106 -1.13 12.42 -2.29
CA TYR A 106 -1.89 12.17 -3.51
C TYR A 106 -1.44 13.09 -4.65
N ARG A 107 -1.34 14.41 -4.41
CA ARG A 107 -0.90 15.36 -5.45
C ARG A 107 0.53 15.09 -5.89
N VAL A 108 1.45 14.83 -4.95
CA VAL A 108 2.83 14.43 -5.26
C VAL A 108 2.86 13.19 -6.15
N ALA A 109 2.04 12.18 -5.87
CA ALA A 109 1.93 10.99 -6.68
C ALA A 109 1.44 11.27 -8.11
N GLU A 110 0.47 12.18 -8.28
CA GLU A 110 -0.02 12.58 -9.60
C GLU A 110 1.04 13.37 -10.38
N TYR A 111 1.73 14.34 -9.77
CA TYR A 111 2.81 15.07 -10.43
C TYR A 111 3.97 14.15 -10.82
N ALA A 112 4.38 13.25 -9.92
CA ALA A 112 5.40 12.25 -10.22
C ALA A 112 5.01 11.34 -11.40
N ALA A 113 3.73 10.95 -11.47
CA ALA A 113 3.20 10.15 -12.58
C ALA A 113 3.25 10.88 -13.93
N LEU A 114 2.99 12.19 -13.95
CA LEU A 114 3.13 13.00 -15.16
C LEU A 114 4.58 13.04 -15.64
N ILE A 115 5.54 13.27 -14.75
CA ILE A 115 6.98 13.25 -15.08
C ILE A 115 7.37 11.87 -15.64
N ALA A 116 6.98 10.79 -14.96
CA ALA A 116 7.31 9.43 -15.38
C ALA A 116 6.70 9.07 -16.75
N LYS A 117 5.52 9.60 -17.07
CA LYS A 117 4.87 9.43 -18.37
C LYS A 117 5.68 10.09 -19.47
N GLU A 118 6.17 11.31 -19.26
CA GLU A 118 7.04 12.01 -20.22
C GLU A 118 8.41 11.32 -20.38
N LEU A 119 8.91 10.67 -19.33
CA LEU A 119 10.08 9.79 -19.40
C LEU A 119 9.81 8.48 -20.17
N GLY A 120 8.58 8.22 -20.60
CA GLY A 120 8.20 7.03 -21.36
C GLY A 120 8.08 5.75 -20.52
N TRP A 121 7.86 5.87 -19.23
CA TRP A 121 7.70 4.71 -18.32
C TRP A 121 6.43 3.94 -18.64
N SER A 122 6.49 2.63 -18.37
CA SER A 122 5.33 1.75 -18.47
C SER A 122 4.28 2.08 -17.40
N GLN A 123 3.02 1.68 -17.66
CA GLN A 123 1.93 1.90 -16.71
C GLN A 123 2.21 1.24 -15.35
N ASP A 124 2.86 0.08 -15.32
CA ASP A 124 3.19 -0.62 -14.08
C ASP A 124 4.26 0.14 -13.26
N GLU A 125 5.27 0.70 -13.93
CA GLU A 125 6.30 1.54 -13.28
C GLU A 125 5.68 2.83 -12.71
N ILE A 126 4.78 3.48 -13.46
CA ILE A 126 4.05 4.66 -13.00
C ILE A 126 3.19 4.33 -11.75
N ILE A 127 2.50 3.19 -11.76
CA ILE A 127 1.70 2.74 -10.59
C ILE A 127 2.61 2.52 -9.38
N ASN A 128 3.76 1.87 -9.56
CA ASN A 128 4.71 1.64 -8.49
C ASN A 128 5.27 2.96 -7.93
N LEU A 129 5.59 3.92 -8.80
CA LEU A 129 6.03 5.26 -8.39
C LEU A 129 4.96 5.98 -7.57
N LYS A 130 3.70 5.94 -8.01
CA LYS A 130 2.57 6.52 -7.25
C LYS A 130 2.44 5.90 -5.86
N HIS A 131 2.54 4.58 -5.75
CA HIS A 131 2.48 3.90 -4.45
C HIS A 131 3.64 4.31 -3.53
N ALA A 132 4.85 4.42 -4.08
CA ALA A 132 6.00 4.88 -3.32
C ALA A 132 5.85 6.35 -2.89
N ALA A 133 5.33 7.22 -3.77
CA ALA A 133 5.04 8.61 -3.46
C ALA A 133 4.01 8.78 -2.33
N HIS A 134 2.98 7.93 -2.28
CA HIS A 134 2.01 7.96 -1.18
C HIS A 134 2.64 7.70 0.20
N LEU A 135 3.77 7.00 0.25
CA LEU A 135 4.40 6.56 1.50
C LEU A 135 5.71 7.30 1.82
N HIS A 136 6.15 8.25 0.96
CA HIS A 136 7.46 8.88 1.11
C HIS A 136 7.68 9.51 2.49
N ASP A 137 6.62 10.06 3.06
CA ASP A 137 6.59 10.79 4.32
C ASP A 137 6.14 9.97 5.53
N ILE A 138 5.98 8.64 5.41
CA ILE A 138 5.45 7.79 6.49
C ILE A 138 6.23 7.91 7.80
N GLY A 139 7.50 8.22 7.72
CA GLY A 139 8.37 8.37 8.89
C GLY A 139 8.06 9.58 9.78
N LYS A 140 7.23 10.54 9.33
CA LYS A 140 6.71 11.64 10.14
C LYS A 140 5.92 11.15 11.36
N ILE A 141 5.47 9.89 11.35
CA ILE A 141 4.83 9.25 12.52
C ILE A 141 5.77 9.25 13.74
N GLY A 142 7.07 9.13 13.52
CA GLY A 142 8.10 9.13 14.57
C GLY A 142 8.54 10.52 15.03
N ILE A 143 8.06 11.58 14.41
CA ILE A 143 8.42 12.96 14.74
C ILE A 143 7.42 13.51 15.79
N PRO A 144 7.88 14.13 16.89
CA PRO A 144 7.00 14.75 17.90
C PRO A 144 6.13 15.85 17.28
N ASP A 145 4.85 15.94 17.70
CA ASP A 145 3.91 16.95 17.20
C ASP A 145 4.39 18.38 17.51
N SER A 146 5.12 18.57 18.64
CA SER A 146 5.71 19.85 19.01
C SER A 146 6.78 20.37 18.03
N VAL A 147 7.38 19.47 17.25
CA VAL A 147 8.34 19.81 16.18
C VAL A 147 7.62 19.90 14.84
N LEU A 148 6.81 18.89 14.52
CA LEU A 148 6.11 18.78 13.24
C LEU A 148 5.17 19.98 13.00
N ASN A 149 4.39 20.37 14.03
CA ASN A 149 3.39 21.44 13.94
C ASN A 149 3.84 22.73 14.67
N LYS A 150 5.16 22.93 14.81
CA LYS A 150 5.69 24.11 15.49
C LYS A 150 5.33 25.38 14.72
N PRO A 151 4.69 26.38 15.37
CA PRO A 151 4.27 27.61 14.71
C PRO A 151 5.40 28.63 14.49
N THR A 152 6.63 28.33 14.81
CA THR A 152 7.81 29.18 14.60
C THR A 152 8.88 28.43 13.80
N GLN A 153 9.93 29.13 13.39
CA GLN A 153 11.06 28.48 12.76
C GLN A 153 11.63 27.39 13.68
N LEU A 154 12.02 26.27 13.09
CA LEU A 154 12.70 25.20 13.81
C LEU A 154 14.10 25.64 14.23
N THR A 155 14.54 25.19 15.39
CA THR A 155 15.96 25.24 15.74
C THR A 155 16.73 24.21 14.92
N GLU A 156 18.06 24.30 14.90
CA GLU A 156 18.92 23.34 14.21
C GLU A 156 18.70 21.90 14.70
N ASP A 157 18.54 21.70 16.01
CA ASP A 157 18.26 20.37 16.60
C ASP A 157 16.90 19.84 16.19
N GLU A 158 15.87 20.70 16.14
CA GLU A 158 14.52 20.33 15.69
C GLU A 158 14.49 20.02 14.20
N ASP A 159 15.23 20.77 13.39
CA ASP A 159 15.36 20.50 11.95
C ASP A 159 16.07 19.16 11.72
N ASN A 160 17.15 18.91 12.43
CA ASN A 160 17.85 17.62 12.42
C ASN A 160 16.96 16.47 12.91
N LEU A 161 16.05 16.72 13.84
CA LEU A 161 15.07 15.73 14.27
C LEU A 161 14.01 15.49 13.19
N LEU A 162 13.51 16.55 12.55
CA LEU A 162 12.55 16.45 11.44
C LEU A 162 13.13 15.65 10.27
N LYS A 163 14.38 15.90 9.88
CA LYS A 163 15.09 15.17 8.82
C LYS A 163 15.16 13.65 9.05
N LYS A 164 15.07 13.20 10.31
CA LYS A 164 15.06 11.76 10.63
C LYS A 164 13.84 11.01 10.10
N HIS A 165 12.77 11.70 9.67
CA HIS A 165 11.60 11.02 9.09
C HIS A 165 11.98 10.13 7.91
N THR A 166 12.99 10.51 7.11
CA THR A 166 13.48 9.71 5.97
C THR A 166 14.03 8.35 6.43
N ILE A 167 14.85 8.36 7.49
CA ILE A 167 15.46 7.16 8.07
C ILE A 167 14.40 6.31 8.78
N ILE A 168 13.53 6.95 9.57
CA ILE A 168 12.45 6.27 10.30
C ILE A 168 11.48 5.61 9.31
N GLY A 169 11.10 6.33 8.24
CA GLY A 169 10.21 5.81 7.21
C GLY A 169 10.83 4.62 6.47
N ALA A 170 12.10 4.70 6.08
CA ALA A 170 12.81 3.60 5.46
C ALA A 170 12.86 2.35 6.38
N GLU A 171 13.06 2.53 7.69
CA GLU A 171 13.04 1.43 8.65
C GLU A 171 11.64 0.82 8.82
N ILE A 172 10.59 1.64 8.81
CA ILE A 172 9.20 1.16 8.86
C ILE A 172 8.86 0.31 7.63
N LEU A 173 9.36 0.71 6.46
CA LEU A 173 9.03 0.07 5.17
C LEU A 173 10.01 -1.02 4.75
N LYS A 174 11.07 -1.31 5.51
CA LYS A 174 12.16 -2.22 5.09
C LYS A 174 11.71 -3.61 4.64
N ASP A 175 10.64 -4.12 5.22
CA ASP A 175 10.09 -5.45 4.93
C ASP A 175 8.92 -5.39 3.91
N VAL A 176 8.59 -4.21 3.38
CA VAL A 176 7.52 -4.03 2.38
C VAL A 176 8.08 -4.34 0.99
N THR A 177 7.79 -5.54 0.49
CA THR A 177 8.23 -6.01 -0.82
C THR A 177 7.18 -5.81 -1.93
N LEU A 178 5.97 -5.44 -1.56
CA LEU A 178 4.84 -5.27 -2.49
C LEU A 178 5.00 -4.03 -3.38
N ILE A 179 5.68 -2.98 -2.88
CA ILE A 179 5.92 -1.73 -3.60
C ILE A 179 7.41 -1.63 -3.91
N PRO A 180 7.81 -1.83 -5.17
CA PRO A 180 9.20 -1.66 -5.58
C PRO A 180 9.71 -0.25 -5.23
N HIS A 181 10.98 -0.15 -4.84
CA HIS A 181 11.68 1.12 -4.56
C HIS A 181 11.11 1.98 -3.42
N VAL A 182 10.09 1.53 -2.68
CA VAL A 182 9.45 2.34 -1.61
C VAL A 182 10.43 2.74 -0.51
N VAL A 183 11.33 1.85 -0.11
CA VAL A 183 12.35 2.13 0.92
C VAL A 183 13.35 3.17 0.44
N GLU A 184 13.82 3.03 -0.79
CA GLU A 184 14.78 3.94 -1.44
C GLU A 184 14.18 5.34 -1.60
N VAL A 185 12.92 5.42 -2.04
CA VAL A 185 12.17 6.68 -2.17
C VAL A 185 12.05 7.36 -0.81
N THR A 186 11.51 6.66 0.17
CA THR A 186 11.28 7.21 1.51
C THR A 186 12.57 7.68 2.16
N ARG A 187 13.68 7.00 1.91
CA ARG A 187 14.98 7.40 2.44
C ARG A 187 15.56 8.61 1.73
N ASN A 188 15.44 8.67 0.37
CA ASN A 188 16.30 9.53 -0.44
C ASN A 188 15.56 10.66 -1.18
N HIS A 189 14.25 10.89 -0.93
CA HIS A 189 13.49 11.95 -1.62
C HIS A 189 13.91 13.38 -1.23
N HIS A 190 14.73 13.54 -0.20
CA HIS A 190 15.33 14.80 0.19
C HIS A 190 16.84 14.88 -0.12
N GLU A 191 17.37 13.94 -0.90
CA GLU A 191 18.69 14.09 -1.47
C GLU A 191 18.69 15.18 -2.55
N HIS A 192 19.77 15.92 -2.63
CA HIS A 192 19.97 16.95 -3.64
C HIS A 192 20.92 16.46 -4.72
N TYR A 193 20.68 16.84 -5.96
CA TYR A 193 21.48 16.37 -7.09
C TYR A 193 22.97 16.72 -6.97
N ASP A 194 23.30 17.80 -6.26
CA ASP A 194 24.67 18.24 -5.97
C ASP A 194 25.31 17.56 -4.74
N GLY A 195 24.58 16.68 -4.04
CA GLY A 195 25.04 15.97 -2.85
C GLY A 195 24.88 16.76 -1.54
N SER A 196 24.26 17.94 -1.56
CA SER A 196 24.01 18.75 -0.35
C SER A 196 22.76 18.31 0.42
N GLY A 197 22.05 17.29 -0.04
CA GLY A 197 20.83 16.76 0.56
C GLY A 197 21.06 15.87 1.78
N TYR A 198 20.03 15.15 2.16
CA TYR A 198 20.06 14.22 3.29
C TYR A 198 19.17 12.98 3.03
N PRO A 199 19.38 11.85 3.73
CA PRO A 199 20.26 11.63 4.90
C PRO A 199 21.68 11.16 4.53
N ASP A 200 21.91 10.69 3.30
CA ASP A 200 23.16 10.00 2.93
C ASP A 200 24.14 10.90 2.14
N GLY A 201 23.68 12.05 1.64
CA GLY A 201 24.47 12.97 0.81
C GLY A 201 24.80 12.38 -0.56
N LEU A 202 23.88 11.60 -1.15
CA LEU A 202 24.04 11.04 -2.48
C LEU A 202 24.00 12.14 -3.53
N ALA A 203 24.79 11.99 -4.61
CA ALA A 203 24.89 12.98 -5.67
C ALA A 203 24.56 12.41 -7.05
N GLY A 204 23.98 13.23 -7.91
CA GLY A 204 23.71 12.88 -9.28
C GLY A 204 22.86 11.63 -9.43
N THR A 205 23.35 10.68 -10.23
CA THR A 205 22.65 9.43 -10.53
C THR A 205 22.82 8.34 -9.44
N GLU A 206 23.58 8.61 -8.37
CA GLU A 206 23.60 7.76 -7.18
C GLU A 206 22.25 7.83 -6.45
N ILE A 207 21.53 8.96 -6.58
CA ILE A 207 20.17 9.11 -6.09
C ILE A 207 19.23 8.24 -6.95
N PRO A 208 18.45 7.32 -6.36
CA PRO A 208 17.49 6.51 -7.11
C PRO A 208 16.55 7.38 -7.96
N ILE A 209 16.29 7.00 -9.20
CA ILE A 209 15.48 7.82 -10.12
C ILE A 209 14.08 8.11 -9.59
N TYR A 210 13.46 7.15 -8.90
CA TYR A 210 12.15 7.34 -8.24
C TYR A 210 12.22 8.48 -7.21
N ALA A 211 13.29 8.54 -6.41
CA ALA A 211 13.49 9.60 -5.42
C ALA A 211 13.72 10.96 -6.08
N ARG A 212 14.50 11.03 -7.20
CA ARG A 212 14.72 12.27 -7.96
C ARG A 212 13.43 12.83 -8.55
N ILE A 213 12.52 11.96 -9.05
CA ILE A 213 11.22 12.36 -9.58
C ILE A 213 10.35 12.92 -8.44
N ILE A 214 10.28 12.19 -7.33
CA ILE A 214 9.46 12.59 -6.18
C ILE A 214 9.98 13.88 -5.56
N ALA A 215 11.30 14.12 -5.50
CA ALA A 215 11.87 15.37 -5.00
C ALA A 215 11.35 16.62 -5.74
N VAL A 216 11.22 16.56 -7.06
CA VAL A 216 10.65 17.65 -7.85
C VAL A 216 9.16 17.82 -7.58
N ALA A 217 8.41 16.72 -7.57
CA ALA A 217 6.95 16.71 -7.34
C ALA A 217 6.59 17.20 -5.95
N ASP A 218 7.32 16.75 -4.91
CA ASP A 218 7.15 17.17 -3.51
C ASP A 218 7.44 18.66 -3.33
N CYS A 219 8.55 19.14 -3.87
CA CYS A 219 8.91 20.54 -3.78
C CYS A 219 7.89 21.43 -4.50
N TYR A 220 7.40 21.01 -5.66
CA TYR A 220 6.33 21.71 -6.38
C TYR A 220 5.06 21.81 -5.51
N ASP A 221 4.56 20.71 -4.98
CA ASP A 221 3.36 20.71 -4.13
C ASP A 221 3.56 21.59 -2.90
N ALA A 222 4.76 21.54 -2.30
CA ALA A 222 5.11 22.39 -1.18
C ALA A 222 5.10 23.88 -1.50
N MET A 223 5.48 24.30 -2.71
CA MET A 223 5.45 25.68 -3.18
C MET A 223 4.04 26.13 -3.58
N ASN A 224 3.29 25.25 -4.20
CA ASN A 224 1.94 25.51 -4.70
C ASN A 224 0.87 25.43 -3.60
N SER A 225 1.17 24.86 -2.44
CA SER A 225 0.27 24.74 -1.31
C SER A 225 0.44 25.92 -0.32
N ARG A 226 -0.69 26.36 0.27
CA ARG A 226 -0.67 27.35 1.36
C ARG A 226 -0.13 26.71 2.64
N ARG A 227 0.89 27.32 3.26
CA ARG A 227 1.44 26.92 4.57
C ARG A 227 1.22 28.02 5.61
N ILE A 228 1.37 27.70 6.92
CA ILE A 228 1.17 28.69 8.02
C ILE A 228 1.93 29.98 7.79
N TYR A 229 3.15 29.89 7.29
CA TYR A 229 4.09 31.00 7.19
C TYR A 229 4.16 31.61 5.79
N ARG A 230 3.48 31.01 4.80
CA ARG A 230 3.59 31.43 3.41
C ARG A 230 2.32 31.11 2.63
N ASN A 231 1.83 32.11 1.86
CA ASN A 231 0.85 31.85 0.82
C ASN A 231 1.49 30.95 -0.26
N ALA A 232 0.65 30.27 -1.06
CA ALA A 232 1.11 29.62 -2.26
C ALA A 232 1.86 30.64 -3.14
N LEU A 233 2.95 30.17 -3.78
CA LEU A 233 3.66 30.97 -4.77
C LEU A 233 2.82 31.03 -6.06
N SER A 234 3.03 32.08 -6.85
CA SER A 234 2.50 32.13 -8.22
C SER A 234 3.22 31.10 -9.11
N GLN A 235 2.59 30.69 -10.20
CA GLN A 235 3.20 29.74 -11.15
C GLN A 235 4.52 30.25 -11.70
N ASP A 236 4.64 31.56 -11.96
CA ASP A 236 5.89 32.17 -12.43
C ASP A 236 7.00 32.07 -11.37
N GLU A 237 6.69 32.32 -10.09
CA GLU A 237 7.66 32.20 -8.99
C GLU A 237 8.10 30.74 -8.81
N ILE A 238 7.18 29.77 -8.94
CA ILE A 238 7.50 28.34 -8.87
C ILE A 238 8.41 27.94 -10.04
N TYR A 239 8.08 28.39 -11.25
CA TYR A 239 8.89 28.11 -12.43
C TYR A 239 10.34 28.59 -12.24
N GLU A 240 10.52 29.84 -11.82
CA GLU A 240 11.84 30.43 -11.57
C GLU A 240 12.61 29.71 -10.46
N GLU A 241 11.93 29.27 -9.39
CA GLU A 241 12.56 28.55 -8.29
C GLU A 241 13.04 27.15 -8.73
N ILE A 242 12.23 26.41 -9.51
CA ILE A 242 12.65 25.12 -10.07
C ILE A 242 13.82 25.31 -11.05
N LEU A 243 13.75 26.31 -11.93
CA LEU A 243 14.81 26.61 -12.88
C LEU A 243 16.13 26.97 -12.19
N LYS A 244 16.08 27.76 -11.14
CA LYS A 244 17.23 28.17 -10.33
C LYS A 244 17.90 26.98 -9.63
N ASN A 245 17.12 26.02 -9.17
CA ASN A 245 17.60 24.86 -8.43
C ASN A 245 17.90 23.64 -9.34
N LYS A 246 17.78 23.80 -10.66
CA LYS A 246 18.16 22.80 -11.65
C LYS A 246 19.67 22.51 -11.59
N GLY A 247 20.03 21.24 -11.41
CA GLY A 247 21.43 20.79 -11.30
C GLY A 247 22.04 20.96 -9.91
N THR A 248 21.32 21.58 -8.97
CA THR A 248 21.70 21.66 -7.56
C THR A 248 20.76 20.77 -6.71
N GLN A 249 19.56 21.21 -6.44
CA GLN A 249 18.58 20.39 -5.74
C GLN A 249 17.96 19.33 -6.66
N PHE A 250 17.64 19.69 -7.91
CA PHE A 250 16.91 18.82 -8.82
C PHE A 250 17.80 18.25 -9.94
N ASP A 251 17.48 17.02 -10.33
CA ASP A 251 18.02 16.42 -11.54
C ASP A 251 17.68 17.31 -12.76
N PRO A 252 18.68 17.72 -13.57
CA PRO A 252 18.46 18.62 -14.68
C PRO A 252 17.44 18.12 -15.71
N GLU A 253 17.45 16.82 -16.02
CA GLU A 253 16.54 16.22 -17.00
C GLU A 253 15.10 16.21 -16.46
N ILE A 254 14.92 15.80 -15.21
CA ILE A 254 13.61 15.75 -14.56
C ILE A 254 13.04 17.17 -14.39
N ALA A 255 13.88 18.14 -14.01
CA ALA A 255 13.48 19.53 -13.89
C ALA A 255 13.02 20.10 -15.24
N ASP A 256 13.74 19.84 -16.36
CA ASP A 256 13.35 20.30 -17.69
C ASP A 256 12.00 19.72 -18.14
N ILE A 257 11.79 18.42 -17.91
CA ILE A 257 10.52 17.77 -18.18
C ILE A 257 9.39 18.46 -17.41
N PHE A 258 9.60 18.70 -16.11
CA PHE A 258 8.56 19.29 -15.27
C PHE A 258 8.27 20.76 -15.63
N LEU A 259 9.29 21.55 -15.95
CA LEU A 259 9.14 22.93 -16.45
C LEU A 259 8.37 22.97 -17.79
N THR A 260 8.57 21.99 -18.64
CA THR A 260 7.79 21.83 -19.89
C THR A 260 6.33 21.53 -19.56
N LEU A 261 6.07 20.59 -18.65
CA LEU A 261 4.71 20.25 -18.20
C LEU A 261 3.97 21.47 -17.62
N LEU A 262 4.65 22.32 -16.83
CA LEU A 262 4.07 23.55 -16.26
C LEU A 262 3.70 24.57 -17.36
N THR A 263 4.52 24.70 -18.39
CA THR A 263 4.24 25.64 -19.50
C THR A 263 3.12 25.17 -20.42
N GLU A 264 3.02 23.86 -20.66
CA GLU A 264 2.01 23.28 -21.54
C GLU A 264 0.65 23.11 -20.88
N ASN A 265 0.61 23.02 -19.54
CA ASN A 265 -0.60 22.79 -18.75
C ASN A 265 -0.75 23.84 -17.64
N PRO A 266 -1.25 25.06 -17.96
CA PRO A 266 -1.43 26.11 -16.95
C PRO A 266 -2.37 25.73 -15.79
N ASP A 267 -3.25 24.77 -16.02
CA ASP A 267 -4.22 24.22 -15.04
C ASP A 267 -3.75 22.88 -14.47
N LEU A 268 -2.42 22.65 -14.36
CA LEU A 268 -1.85 21.39 -13.85
C LEU A 268 -2.39 21.03 -12.45
N ASP A 269 -2.92 22.03 -11.72
CA ASP A 269 -3.44 21.91 -10.37
C ASP A 269 -4.89 21.42 -10.29
N ASP A 270 -5.59 21.29 -11.43
CA ASP A 270 -6.98 20.85 -11.44
C ASP A 270 -7.09 19.31 -11.29
N PHE A 271 -6.28 18.73 -10.38
CA PHE A 271 -6.57 17.43 -9.77
C PHE A 271 -7.72 17.54 -8.74
N SER A 272 -8.54 18.61 -8.87
CA SER A 272 -9.75 18.76 -8.09
C SER A 272 -10.62 17.52 -8.31
N GLU A 273 -10.98 16.93 -7.22
CA GLU A 273 -11.96 15.88 -6.87
C GLU A 273 -12.98 15.36 -7.93
N SER A 274 -12.91 15.80 -9.20
CA SER A 274 -14.00 15.64 -10.17
C SER A 274 -13.92 14.42 -11.11
N SER A 275 -12.84 13.65 -11.13
CA SER A 275 -12.74 12.56 -12.13
C SER A 275 -12.70 11.13 -11.61
N SER A 276 -12.67 10.88 -10.30
CA SER A 276 -12.65 9.51 -9.76
C SER A 276 -13.49 9.28 -8.48
N THR A 277 -14.29 10.23 -8.03
CA THR A 277 -14.75 10.28 -6.64
C THR A 277 -16.21 9.98 -6.36
N SER A 278 -17.01 9.52 -7.31
CA SER A 278 -18.41 9.18 -6.97
C SER A 278 -18.56 7.92 -6.10
N ASN A 279 -17.53 7.05 -6.01
CA ASN A 279 -17.56 5.84 -5.15
C ASN A 279 -16.45 5.78 -4.09
N LEU A 280 -15.39 6.61 -4.20
CA LEU A 280 -14.27 6.61 -3.25
C LEU A 280 -14.47 7.62 -2.11
N ALA A 281 -15.20 8.72 -2.33
CA ALA A 281 -15.39 9.75 -1.31
C ALA A 281 -16.25 9.26 -0.12
N ASP A 282 -17.25 8.42 -0.35
CA ASP A 282 -18.04 7.80 0.73
C ASP A 282 -17.26 6.71 1.45
N ASP A 283 -16.42 5.94 0.73
CA ASP A 283 -15.50 4.98 1.32
C ASP A 283 -14.41 5.68 2.14
N HIS A 284 -13.87 6.82 1.68
CA HIS A 284 -12.88 7.60 2.43
C HIS A 284 -13.42 8.18 3.73
N ARG A 285 -14.65 8.69 3.75
CA ARG A 285 -15.28 9.18 5.00
C ARG A 285 -15.52 8.05 6.00
N THR A 286 -15.96 6.90 5.53
CA THR A 286 -16.22 5.72 6.37
C THR A 286 -14.91 5.14 6.90
N ILE A 287 -13.86 5.07 6.06
CA ILE A 287 -12.54 4.58 6.44
C ILE A 287 -11.85 5.57 7.38
N SER A 288 -11.88 6.87 7.10
CA SER A 288 -11.32 7.91 7.97
C SER A 288 -11.98 7.91 9.36
N LYS A 289 -13.30 7.70 9.43
CA LYS A 289 -14.02 7.56 10.69
C LYS A 289 -13.61 6.27 11.42
N PHE A 290 -13.55 5.14 10.72
CA PHE A 290 -13.11 3.87 11.30
C PHE A 290 -11.68 3.95 11.85
N ILE A 291 -10.77 4.61 11.14
CA ILE A 291 -9.38 4.80 11.59
C ILE A 291 -9.31 5.74 12.78
N SER A 292 -10.06 6.84 12.75
CA SER A 292 -10.19 7.73 13.91
C SER A 292 -10.63 6.93 15.13
N ASP A 293 -11.64 6.07 14.98
CA ASP A 293 -12.15 5.22 16.05
C ASP A 293 -11.12 4.17 16.50
N VAL A 294 -10.36 3.58 15.57
CA VAL A 294 -9.27 2.63 15.88
C VAL A 294 -8.11 3.34 16.58
N VAL A 295 -7.67 4.51 16.09
CA VAL A 295 -6.59 5.30 16.72
C VAL A 295 -7.01 5.77 18.11
N ILE A 296 -8.25 6.21 18.29
CA ILE A 296 -8.81 6.58 19.61
C ILE A 296 -8.80 5.35 20.52
N THR A 297 -9.20 4.18 20.00
CA THR A 297 -9.22 2.93 20.77
C THR A 297 -7.82 2.47 21.16
N ILE A 298 -6.84 2.55 20.24
CA ILE A 298 -5.43 2.21 20.53
C ILE A 298 -4.87 3.18 21.55
N LYS A 299 -5.07 4.50 21.38
CA LYS A 299 -4.64 5.52 22.36
C LYS A 299 -5.32 5.31 23.71
N ALA A 300 -6.59 4.96 23.75
CA ALA A 300 -7.31 4.66 24.97
C ALA A 300 -6.78 3.38 25.65
N GLN A 301 -6.43 2.34 24.88
CA GLN A 301 -5.81 1.12 25.40
C GLN A 301 -4.39 1.38 25.90
N GLU A 302 -3.60 2.18 25.19
CA GLU A 302 -2.24 2.57 25.61
C GLU A 302 -2.30 3.45 26.85
N TYR A 303 -3.25 4.38 26.92
CA TYR A 303 -3.53 5.18 28.11
C TYR A 303 -3.95 4.30 29.29
N ALA A 304 -4.90 3.39 29.09
CA ALA A 304 -5.35 2.44 30.11
C ALA A 304 -4.26 1.47 30.58
N LYS A 305 -3.26 1.18 29.74
CA LYS A 305 -2.10 0.35 30.10
C LYS A 305 -1.09 1.10 30.97
N ASN A 306 -1.03 2.41 30.82
CA ASN A 306 -0.01 3.26 31.44
C ASN A 306 -0.54 4.12 32.59
N TYR A 307 -1.85 4.36 32.64
CA TYR A 307 -2.53 5.21 33.63
C TYR A 307 -3.76 4.52 34.21
N ASP A 308 -3.97 4.73 35.48
CA ASP A 308 -5.20 4.32 36.14
C ASP A 308 -6.37 5.19 35.67
N LEU A 309 -7.45 4.56 35.19
CA LEU A 309 -8.59 5.25 34.56
C LEU A 309 -9.42 6.10 35.52
N LEU A 310 -9.36 5.80 36.81
CA LEU A 310 -10.11 6.54 37.86
C LEU A 310 -9.32 7.71 38.41
N THR A 311 -8.03 7.51 38.65
CA THR A 311 -7.16 8.49 39.29
C THR A 311 -6.34 9.32 38.30
N THR A 312 -6.25 8.86 37.04
CA THR A 312 -5.36 9.41 35.99
C THR A 312 -3.87 9.43 36.36
N LEU A 313 -3.50 8.68 37.38
CA LEU A 313 -2.09 8.53 37.82
C LEU A 313 -1.36 7.49 36.96
N PRO A 314 -0.06 7.65 36.75
CA PRO A 314 0.75 6.63 36.05
C PRO A 314 0.70 5.30 36.79
N MET A 315 0.47 4.21 36.06
CA MET A 315 0.62 2.88 36.62
C MET A 315 2.09 2.63 36.99
N ARG A 316 2.32 1.67 37.88
CA ARG A 316 3.61 1.38 38.51
C ARG A 316 4.79 1.37 37.50
N ASN A 317 4.64 0.65 36.39
CA ASN A 317 5.70 0.53 35.36
C ASN A 317 6.08 1.86 34.70
N LEU A 318 5.07 2.72 34.44
CA LEU A 318 5.31 4.05 33.90
C LEU A 318 5.85 4.99 35.00
N GLY A 319 5.29 4.91 36.19
CA GLY A 319 5.73 5.67 37.36
C GLY A 319 7.21 5.44 37.71
N GLU A 320 7.64 4.18 37.75
CA GLU A 320 9.04 3.82 37.99
C GLU A 320 9.99 4.38 36.92
N ARG A 321 9.58 4.34 35.64
CA ARG A 321 10.38 4.88 34.53
C ARG A 321 10.46 6.41 34.56
N LEU A 322 9.35 7.10 34.75
CA LEU A 322 9.31 8.56 34.87
C LEU A 322 10.12 9.06 36.10
N THR A 323 10.06 8.30 37.18
CA THR A 323 10.85 8.57 38.38
C THR A 323 12.32 8.43 38.11
N ALA A 324 12.76 7.37 37.43
CA ALA A 324 14.17 7.16 37.09
C ALA A 324 14.71 8.29 36.19
N GLU A 325 13.88 8.78 35.24
CA GLU A 325 14.23 9.91 34.37
C GLU A 325 14.37 11.23 35.19
N LEU A 326 13.43 11.50 36.10
CA LEU A 326 13.45 12.68 36.94
C LEU A 326 14.65 12.68 37.93
N MET A 327 15.00 11.52 38.49
CA MET A 327 16.14 11.37 39.37
C MET A 327 17.50 11.55 38.65
N GLN A 328 17.56 11.40 37.34
CA GLN A 328 18.75 11.74 36.55
C GLN A 328 18.90 13.25 36.32
N GLN A 329 17.85 14.04 36.48
CA GLN A 329 17.83 15.47 36.19
C GLN A 329 17.90 16.36 37.45
N SER A 330 17.61 15.86 38.64
CA SER A 330 17.61 16.63 39.88
C SER A 330 17.77 15.74 41.12
N ASP A 331 18.46 16.27 42.14
CA ASP A 331 18.48 15.68 43.50
C ASP A 331 17.12 15.90 44.17
N GLY A 332 16.33 14.85 44.31
CA GLY A 332 14.98 14.90 44.90
C GLY A 332 14.66 13.64 45.69
N TYR A 333 13.65 13.73 46.56
CA TYR A 333 13.09 12.58 47.27
C TYR A 333 11.79 12.15 46.64
N LEU A 334 11.62 10.85 46.42
CA LEU A 334 10.37 10.26 45.97
C LEU A 334 9.69 9.52 47.11
N ILE A 335 8.43 9.83 47.34
CA ILE A 335 7.63 9.14 48.37
C ILE A 335 6.63 8.23 47.60
N PHE A 336 6.79 6.91 47.75
CA PHE A 336 5.77 5.95 47.34
C PHE A 336 4.74 5.82 48.46
N LEU A 337 3.47 6.05 48.13
CA LEU A 337 2.34 5.69 48.98
C LEU A 337 1.74 4.41 48.38
N ASP A 338 1.94 3.30 49.10
CA ASP A 338 1.24 2.06 48.85
C ASP A 338 -0.06 2.13 49.65
N MET A 339 -1.20 2.12 48.94
CA MET A 339 -2.51 2.01 49.60
C MET A 339 -3.01 0.59 49.32
N ASP A 340 -2.86 -0.27 50.33
CA ASP A 340 -3.46 -1.61 50.39
C ASP A 340 -4.99 -1.51 50.37
#